data_0ad6dd239072913af419957945d77522
#
_entry.id   0ad6dd239072913af419957945d77522
#
_cell.length_a   1.000
_cell.length_b   1.000
_cell.length_c   1.000
_cell.angle_alpha   90.00
_cell.angle_beta   90.00
_cell.angle_gamma   90.00
#
_symmetry.space_group_name_H-M   'P 1'
#
loop_
_entity.id
_entity.type
_entity.pdbx_description
1 polymer ?
#
loop_
_entity_poly.entity_id
_entity_poly.type
_entity_poly.pdbx_seq_one_letter_code
_entity_poly.pdbx_strand_id
1 'polypeptide(L)'
;MTNAEPTLEPVRKRVRVDRSAEESFRLFTEHIDRWWPAEVFSRAADEQYGDGVKVERVVFEPHAGGRLYEITSEGVEGVWAEVVAFEPPYRIVLAWKPNDRPEPATEVEIRFEPDGEGTVVRLEHRGWDELGDRAAEAREGHDGGWQVPLERFVAAAAAG
;
A
#
# COMPACT_ATOMS: atom_id res chain seq x y z
N MET A 1 37.80 11.69 -2.33
CA MET A 1 36.72 11.79 -1.36
C MET A 1 35.40 11.58 -2.07
N THR A 2 34.80 10.47 -1.80
CA THR A 2 33.52 10.16 -2.37
C THR A 2 32.44 10.77 -1.50
N ASN A 3 31.72 11.70 -2.05
CA ASN A 3 30.49 12.14 -1.42
C ASN A 3 29.46 11.06 -1.69
N ALA A 4 29.25 10.20 -0.70
CA ALA A 4 28.08 9.35 -0.76
C ALA A 4 26.85 10.23 -0.80
N GLU A 5 26.02 10.08 -1.80
CA GLU A 5 24.75 10.78 -1.83
C GLU A 5 23.96 10.35 -0.60
N PRO A 6 23.29 11.28 0.11
CA PRO A 6 22.51 10.90 1.26
C PRO A 6 21.39 9.94 0.85
N THR A 7 21.29 8.84 1.56
CA THR A 7 20.17 7.91 1.40
C THR A 7 18.87 8.64 1.74
N LEU A 8 17.87 8.51 0.87
CA LEU A 8 16.58 9.12 1.11
C LEU A 8 15.90 8.45 2.31
N GLU A 9 15.39 9.26 3.21
CA GLU A 9 14.66 8.77 4.36
C GLU A 9 13.37 8.04 3.94
N PRO A 10 13.01 6.96 4.64
CA PRO A 10 11.73 6.33 4.41
C PRO A 10 10.56 7.29 4.63
N VAL A 11 9.47 7.03 3.93
CA VAL A 11 8.19 7.64 4.26
C VAL A 11 7.64 6.89 5.46
N ARG A 12 7.29 7.60 6.53
CA ARG A 12 6.72 6.99 7.74
C ARG A 12 5.37 7.60 8.04
N LYS A 13 4.38 6.74 8.24
CA LYS A 13 3.03 7.14 8.60
C LYS A 13 2.58 6.35 9.81
N ARG A 14 1.66 6.92 10.56
CA ARG A 14 1.12 6.30 11.76
C ARG A 14 -0.33 6.70 11.91
N VAL A 15 -1.20 5.72 12.13
CA VAL A 15 -2.59 5.96 12.48
C VAL A 15 -2.98 5.07 13.65
N ARG A 16 -4.00 5.47 14.40
CA ARG A 16 -4.57 4.66 15.46
C ARG A 16 -6.04 4.36 15.16
N VAL A 17 -6.43 3.11 15.36
CA VAL A 17 -7.82 2.68 15.18
C VAL A 17 -8.31 1.98 16.44
N ASP A 18 -9.62 2.05 16.69
CA ASP A 18 -10.26 1.44 17.88
C ASP A 18 -10.74 0.02 17.57
N ARG A 19 -9.81 -0.79 17.07
CA ARG A 19 -10.01 -2.21 16.76
C ARG A 19 -8.82 -3.00 17.27
N SER A 20 -9.03 -4.29 17.54
CA SER A 20 -7.92 -5.17 17.90
C SER A 20 -6.93 -5.29 16.76
N ALA A 21 -5.71 -5.75 17.07
CA ALA A 21 -4.72 -6.01 16.04
C ALA A 21 -5.22 -7.02 15.01
N GLU A 22 -5.92 -8.06 15.44
CA GLU A 22 -6.51 -9.06 14.54
C GLU A 22 -7.54 -8.47 13.59
N GLU A 23 -8.46 -7.66 14.11
CA GLU A 23 -9.49 -7.00 13.31
C GLU A 23 -8.87 -5.99 12.35
N SER A 24 -7.90 -5.21 12.83
CA SER A 24 -7.19 -4.21 12.03
C SER A 24 -6.43 -4.87 10.89
N PHE A 25 -5.76 -5.97 11.17
CA PHE A 25 -5.00 -6.74 10.19
C PHE A 25 -5.93 -7.31 9.09
N ARG A 26 -7.05 -7.88 9.50
CA ARG A 26 -8.05 -8.40 8.54
C ARG A 26 -8.67 -7.32 7.69
N LEU A 27 -8.99 -6.17 8.30
CA LEU A 27 -9.52 -5.04 7.54
C LEU A 27 -8.53 -4.57 6.50
N PHE A 28 -7.25 -4.49 6.87
CA PHE A 28 -6.20 -4.06 5.95
C PHE A 28 -6.00 -5.05 4.80
N THR A 29 -6.10 -6.34 5.06
CA THR A 29 -5.79 -7.39 4.08
C THR A 29 -7.04 -7.95 3.41
N GLU A 30 -7.79 -8.83 4.09
CA GLU A 30 -8.95 -9.53 3.51
C GLU A 30 -10.05 -8.59 3.07
N HIS A 31 -10.19 -7.46 3.76
CA HIS A 31 -11.26 -6.49 3.50
C HIS A 31 -10.75 -5.20 2.87
N ILE A 32 -9.61 -5.24 2.20
CA ILE A 32 -9.01 -4.07 1.57
C ILE A 32 -9.95 -3.40 0.57
N ASP A 33 -10.81 -4.16 -0.06
CA ASP A 33 -11.79 -3.67 -1.02
C ASP A 33 -12.78 -2.67 -0.41
N ARG A 34 -12.95 -2.68 0.91
CA ARG A 34 -13.85 -1.77 1.60
C ARG A 34 -13.32 -0.35 1.73
N TRP A 35 -11.99 -0.17 1.68
CA TRP A 35 -11.41 1.14 1.98
C TRP A 35 -10.36 1.60 0.99
N TRP A 36 -9.74 0.71 0.22
CA TRP A 36 -8.71 1.12 -0.73
C TRP A 36 -9.29 2.10 -1.76
N PRO A 37 -8.69 3.30 -1.93
CA PRO A 37 -9.24 4.34 -2.80
C PRO A 37 -8.92 4.07 -4.27
N ALA A 38 -9.44 2.98 -4.80
CA ALA A 38 -9.19 2.57 -6.18
C ALA A 38 -9.61 3.64 -7.19
N GLU A 39 -10.69 4.37 -6.90
CA GLU A 39 -11.17 5.45 -7.76
C GLU A 39 -10.19 6.64 -7.86
N VAL A 40 -9.29 6.78 -6.88
CA VAL A 40 -8.30 7.85 -6.86
C VAL A 40 -6.97 7.40 -7.47
N PHE A 41 -6.54 6.18 -7.13
CA PHE A 41 -5.23 5.65 -7.51
C PHE A 41 -5.31 4.50 -8.50
N SER A 42 -6.48 4.28 -9.08
CA SER A 42 -6.72 3.16 -9.97
C SER A 42 -5.81 3.17 -11.18
N ARG A 43 -5.29 2.01 -11.52
CA ARG A 43 -4.65 1.78 -12.81
C ARG A 43 -5.64 1.87 -13.96
N ALA A 44 -6.93 1.66 -13.69
CA ALA A 44 -7.99 1.80 -14.68
C ALA A 44 -8.16 3.25 -15.17
N ALA A 45 -7.69 4.22 -14.38
CA ALA A 45 -7.64 5.62 -14.79
C ALA A 45 -6.43 5.93 -15.66
N ASP A 46 -5.51 5.00 -15.81
CA ASP A 46 -4.33 5.14 -16.66
C ASP A 46 -4.76 5.02 -18.14
N GLU A 47 -4.23 5.90 -18.98
CA GLU A 47 -4.56 5.93 -20.41
C GLU A 47 -4.38 4.58 -21.12
N GLN A 48 -3.48 3.74 -20.62
CA GLN A 48 -3.23 2.43 -21.21
C GLN A 48 -4.42 1.46 -21.15
N TYR A 49 -5.38 1.71 -20.26
CA TYR A 49 -6.57 0.86 -20.12
C TYR A 49 -7.80 1.40 -20.84
N GLY A 50 -7.71 2.63 -21.39
CA GLY A 50 -8.79 3.25 -22.14
C GLY A 50 -9.85 3.94 -21.30
N ASP A 51 -10.66 4.74 -21.97
CA ASP A 51 -11.72 5.52 -21.32
C ASP A 51 -12.87 4.62 -20.86
N GLY A 52 -13.41 4.92 -19.69
CA GLY A 52 -14.59 4.25 -19.17
C GLY A 52 -14.32 2.94 -18.45
N VAL A 53 -13.06 2.51 -18.37
CA VAL A 53 -12.69 1.30 -17.60
C VAL A 53 -12.68 1.66 -16.12
N LYS A 54 -13.38 0.87 -15.32
CA LYS A 54 -13.51 1.09 -13.87
C LYS A 54 -12.97 -0.11 -13.10
N VAL A 55 -12.48 0.15 -11.90
CA VAL A 55 -12.10 -0.92 -10.98
C VAL A 55 -13.37 -1.52 -10.37
N GLU A 56 -13.53 -2.83 -10.52
CA GLU A 56 -14.61 -3.57 -9.89
C GLU A 56 -14.25 -3.99 -8.48
N ARG A 57 -12.98 -4.37 -8.28
CA ARG A 57 -12.57 -4.99 -7.03
C ARG A 57 -11.07 -4.85 -6.79
N VAL A 58 -10.70 -4.74 -5.52
CA VAL A 58 -9.31 -4.80 -5.07
C VAL A 58 -9.13 -6.07 -4.25
N VAL A 59 -8.08 -6.82 -4.54
CA VAL A 59 -7.82 -8.11 -3.90
C VAL A 59 -6.45 -8.08 -3.23
N PHE A 60 -6.40 -8.52 -1.99
CA PHE A 60 -5.18 -8.79 -1.26
C PHE A 60 -5.12 -10.30 -1.01
N GLU A 61 -4.18 -10.99 -1.64
CA GLU A 61 -4.00 -12.42 -1.42
C GLU A 61 -3.24 -12.61 -0.10
N PRO A 62 -3.86 -13.21 0.93
CA PRO A 62 -3.36 -13.15 2.30
C PRO A 62 -2.31 -14.22 2.63
N HIS A 63 -1.19 -14.20 1.92
CA HIS A 63 -0.07 -15.12 2.17
C HIS A 63 1.20 -14.58 1.50
N ALA A 64 2.35 -15.03 1.97
CA ALA A 64 3.62 -14.71 1.31
C ALA A 64 3.61 -15.28 -0.11
N GLY A 65 4.06 -14.47 -1.08
CA GLY A 65 3.99 -14.81 -2.50
C GLY A 65 2.69 -14.37 -3.17
N GLY A 66 1.70 -13.92 -2.40
CA GLY A 66 0.46 -13.38 -2.92
C GLY A 66 0.65 -11.99 -3.53
N ARG A 67 -0.43 -11.44 -4.07
CA ARG A 67 -0.41 -10.13 -4.73
C ARG A 67 -1.48 -9.21 -4.15
N LEU A 68 -1.21 -7.92 -4.20
CA LEU A 68 -2.21 -6.87 -4.04
C LEU A 68 -2.50 -6.34 -5.44
N TYR A 69 -3.73 -6.49 -5.91
CA TYR A 69 -4.08 -6.11 -7.28
C TYR A 69 -5.53 -5.63 -7.38
N GLU A 70 -5.82 -4.94 -8.48
CA GLU A 70 -7.18 -4.54 -8.83
C GLU A 70 -7.67 -5.33 -10.05
N ILE A 71 -8.98 -5.52 -10.13
CA ILE A 71 -9.63 -6.12 -11.32
C ILE A 71 -10.56 -5.07 -11.89
N THR A 72 -10.41 -4.80 -13.18
CA THR A 72 -11.24 -3.81 -13.87
C THR A 72 -12.56 -4.42 -14.34
N SER A 73 -13.48 -3.56 -14.77
CA SER A 73 -14.76 -3.95 -15.35
C SER A 73 -14.61 -4.82 -16.62
N GLU A 74 -13.46 -4.80 -17.25
CA GLU A 74 -13.17 -5.64 -18.42
C GLU A 74 -12.36 -6.89 -18.07
N GLY A 75 -12.18 -7.17 -16.77
CA GLY A 75 -11.47 -8.34 -16.31
C GLY A 75 -9.95 -8.24 -16.34
N VAL A 76 -9.41 -7.04 -16.53
CA VAL A 76 -7.96 -6.82 -16.56
C VAL A 76 -7.44 -6.65 -15.14
N GLU A 77 -6.37 -7.36 -14.82
CA GLU A 77 -5.70 -7.25 -13.53
C GLU A 77 -4.63 -6.17 -13.56
N GLY A 78 -4.63 -5.32 -12.53
CA GLY A 78 -3.58 -4.33 -12.33
C GLY A 78 -2.86 -4.58 -11.01
N VAL A 79 -1.61 -5.04 -11.06
CA VAL A 79 -0.85 -5.38 -9.86
C VAL A 79 -0.24 -4.15 -9.22
N TRP A 80 -0.43 -3.99 -7.91
CA TRP A 80 0.18 -2.93 -7.10
C TRP A 80 1.44 -3.40 -6.40
N ALA A 81 1.40 -4.62 -5.85
CA ALA A 81 2.48 -5.12 -5.01
C ALA A 81 2.45 -6.64 -4.92
N GLU A 82 3.59 -7.20 -4.53
CA GLU A 82 3.70 -8.61 -4.17
C GLU A 82 3.92 -8.69 -2.66
N VAL A 83 3.29 -9.67 -2.01
CA VAL A 83 3.45 -9.90 -0.58
C VAL A 83 4.76 -10.65 -0.34
N VAL A 84 5.70 -9.99 0.32
CA VAL A 84 7.01 -10.57 0.65
C VAL A 84 6.98 -11.29 1.99
N ALA A 85 6.33 -10.69 3.00
CA ALA A 85 6.15 -11.29 4.32
C ALA A 85 4.72 -11.08 4.78
N PHE A 86 4.16 -12.12 5.39
CA PHE A 86 2.79 -12.11 5.89
C PHE A 86 2.78 -12.76 7.27
N GLU A 87 2.73 -11.93 8.31
CA GLU A 87 2.85 -12.35 9.70
C GLU A 87 1.65 -11.86 10.52
N PRO A 88 0.49 -12.53 10.37
CA PRO A 88 -0.71 -12.11 11.11
C PRO A 88 -0.54 -12.27 12.63
N PRO A 89 -1.11 -11.39 13.41
CA PRO A 89 -1.81 -10.18 13.02
C PRO A 89 -0.92 -8.92 13.12
N TYR A 90 0.39 -9.04 13.02
CA TYR A 90 1.30 -7.96 13.41
C TYR A 90 2.07 -7.30 12.28
N ARG A 91 2.34 -8.01 11.18
CA ARG A 91 3.28 -7.46 10.20
C ARG A 91 3.01 -7.94 8.77
N ILE A 92 3.15 -7.01 7.82
CA ILE A 92 3.09 -7.27 6.37
C ILE A 92 4.26 -6.54 5.74
N VAL A 93 4.92 -7.16 4.78
CA VAL A 93 5.90 -6.49 3.92
C VAL A 93 5.51 -6.71 2.47
N LEU A 94 5.47 -5.61 1.71
CA LEU A 94 5.09 -5.59 0.30
C LEU A 94 6.27 -5.13 -0.54
N ALA A 95 6.50 -5.80 -1.67
CA ALA A 95 7.34 -5.27 -2.74
C ALA A 95 6.43 -4.41 -3.61
N TRP A 96 6.60 -3.10 -3.53
CA TRP A 96 5.70 -2.12 -4.11
C TRP A 96 6.15 -1.74 -5.51
N LYS A 97 5.37 -2.10 -6.50
CA LYS A 97 5.72 -1.86 -7.91
C LYS A 97 4.46 -1.63 -8.74
N PRO A 98 3.80 -0.47 -8.53
CA PRO A 98 2.56 -0.20 -9.27
C PRO A 98 2.85 -0.03 -10.76
N ASN A 99 1.88 -0.48 -11.56
CA ASN A 99 1.89 -0.32 -13.01
C ASN A 99 2.96 -1.13 -13.75
N ASP A 100 3.47 -2.20 -13.15
CA ASP A 100 4.47 -3.07 -13.79
C ASP A 100 5.60 -2.29 -14.48
N ARG A 101 6.00 -1.19 -13.85
CA ARG A 101 7.07 -0.34 -14.38
C ARG A 101 8.41 -1.09 -14.34
N PRO A 102 9.33 -0.79 -15.27
CA PRO A 102 10.62 -1.48 -15.29
C PRO A 102 11.54 -1.16 -14.10
N GLU A 103 11.24 -0.12 -13.33
CA GLU A 103 12.01 0.22 -12.15
C GLU A 103 11.90 -0.87 -11.07
N PRO A 104 12.93 -1.03 -10.24
CA PRO A 104 12.87 -1.96 -9.11
C PRO A 104 11.73 -1.64 -8.16
N ALA A 105 11.23 -2.65 -7.47
CA ALA A 105 10.22 -2.46 -6.44
C ALA A 105 10.83 -1.70 -5.24
N THR A 106 10.01 -0.85 -4.65
CA THR A 106 10.29 -0.31 -3.31
C THR A 106 9.64 -1.21 -2.27
N GLU A 107 9.91 -0.98 -1.00
CA GLU A 107 9.40 -1.86 0.06
C GLU A 107 8.47 -1.11 1.00
N VAL A 108 7.31 -1.70 1.26
CA VAL A 108 6.34 -1.15 2.22
C VAL A 108 6.17 -2.14 3.36
N GLU A 109 6.45 -1.68 4.57
CA GLU A 109 6.22 -2.47 5.77
C GLU A 109 5.10 -1.86 6.58
N ILE A 110 4.13 -2.70 6.97
CA ILE A 110 3.01 -2.28 7.82
C ILE A 110 3.05 -3.11 9.08
N ARG A 111 3.05 -2.43 10.24
CA ARG A 111 3.02 -3.06 11.55
C ARG A 111 1.73 -2.69 12.28
N PHE A 112 1.15 -3.67 12.97
CA PHE A 112 -0.08 -3.52 13.73
C PHE A 112 0.26 -3.77 15.19
N GLU A 113 0.43 -2.69 15.95
CA GLU A 113 0.86 -2.75 17.35
C GLU A 113 -0.33 -2.55 18.28
N PRO A 114 -0.65 -3.53 19.13
CA PRO A 114 -1.71 -3.35 20.13
C PRO A 114 -1.43 -2.14 21.02
N ASP A 115 -2.47 -1.34 21.27
CA ASP A 115 -2.40 -0.14 22.11
C ASP A 115 -3.69 -0.03 22.92
N GLY A 116 -3.70 -0.61 24.11
CA GLY A 116 -4.91 -0.74 24.90
C GLY A 116 -5.91 -1.62 24.17
N GLU A 117 -7.13 -1.11 23.98
CA GLU A 117 -8.17 -1.82 23.20
C GLU A 117 -8.08 -1.57 21.71
N GLY A 118 -7.21 -0.65 21.31
CA GLY A 118 -7.01 -0.29 19.93
C GLY A 118 -5.70 -0.79 19.36
N THR A 119 -5.35 -0.27 18.19
CA THR A 119 -4.15 -0.64 17.47
C THR A 119 -3.51 0.59 16.85
N VAL A 120 -2.20 0.70 16.98
CA VAL A 120 -1.40 1.66 16.23
C VAL A 120 -0.90 0.95 14.97
N VAL A 121 -1.22 1.51 13.82
CA VAL A 121 -0.78 1.00 12.53
C VAL A 121 0.36 1.91 12.04
N ARG A 122 1.53 1.32 11.84
CA ARG A 122 2.71 2.01 11.35
C ARG A 122 3.04 1.54 9.96
N LEU A 123 3.23 2.50 9.05
CA LEU A 123 3.63 2.23 7.68
C LEU A 123 4.99 2.86 7.43
N GLU A 124 5.90 2.09 6.87
CA GLU A 124 7.20 2.57 6.42
C GLU A 124 7.40 2.16 4.96
N HIS A 125 7.60 3.14 4.09
CA HIS A 125 7.86 2.91 2.67
C HIS A 125 9.29 3.35 2.39
N ARG A 126 10.14 2.41 2.02
CA ARG A 126 11.59 2.59 1.89
C ARG A 126 12.14 1.99 0.61
N GLY A 127 13.42 2.18 0.38
CA GLY A 127 14.07 1.66 -0.82
C GLY A 127 14.05 2.64 -1.99
N TRP A 128 13.85 3.92 -1.70
CA TRP A 128 13.74 4.95 -2.74
C TRP A 128 14.97 5.07 -3.62
N ASP A 129 16.16 4.83 -3.05
CA ASP A 129 17.42 4.93 -3.78
C ASP A 129 17.50 3.95 -4.97
N GLU A 130 16.73 2.86 -4.92
CA GLU A 130 16.64 1.89 -6.02
C GLU A 130 16.04 2.51 -7.29
N LEU A 131 15.32 3.61 -7.17
CA LEU A 131 14.68 4.29 -8.30
C LEU A 131 15.60 5.27 -9.02
N GLY A 132 16.85 5.41 -8.56
CA GLY A 132 17.83 6.28 -9.21
C GLY A 132 17.38 7.72 -9.27
N ASP A 133 17.39 8.32 -10.47
CA ASP A 133 17.05 9.72 -10.67
C ASP A 133 15.61 10.10 -10.29
N ARG A 134 14.73 9.11 -10.24
CA ARG A 134 13.32 9.33 -9.89
C ARG A 134 13.04 9.19 -8.41
N ALA A 135 14.04 8.83 -7.61
CA ALA A 135 13.85 8.49 -6.20
C ALA A 135 13.21 9.62 -5.38
N ALA A 136 13.75 10.83 -5.48
CA ALA A 136 13.25 11.96 -4.70
C ALA A 136 11.82 12.33 -5.07
N GLU A 137 11.50 12.35 -6.34
CA GLU A 137 10.15 12.66 -6.85
C GLU A 137 9.14 11.59 -6.44
N ALA A 138 9.52 10.32 -6.60
CA ALA A 138 8.66 9.21 -6.24
C ALA A 138 8.37 9.19 -4.73
N ARG A 139 9.39 9.42 -3.91
CA ARG A 139 9.23 9.50 -2.46
C ARG A 139 8.25 10.60 -2.05
N GLU A 140 8.41 11.79 -2.61
CA GLU A 140 7.53 12.92 -2.31
C GLU A 140 6.08 12.63 -2.71
N GLY A 141 5.88 12.04 -3.87
CA GLY A 141 4.55 11.66 -4.35
C GLY A 141 3.88 10.63 -3.44
N HIS A 142 4.63 9.65 -2.97
CA HIS A 142 4.09 8.63 -2.06
C HIS A 142 3.88 9.17 -0.64
N ASP A 143 4.71 10.12 -0.21
CA ASP A 143 4.51 10.74 1.11
C ASP A 143 3.13 11.40 1.20
N GLY A 144 2.75 12.15 0.19
CA GLY A 144 1.40 12.71 0.11
C GLY A 144 0.34 11.66 -0.22
N GLY A 145 0.69 10.72 -1.09
CA GLY A 145 -0.24 9.72 -1.59
C GLY A 145 -0.75 8.73 -0.55
N TRP A 146 0.03 8.38 0.45
CA TRP A 146 -0.40 7.46 1.51
C TRP A 146 -1.47 8.03 2.43
N GLN A 147 -1.61 9.35 2.48
CA GLN A 147 -2.58 9.98 3.37
C GLN A 147 -4.01 9.54 3.07
N VAL A 148 -4.41 9.51 1.81
CA VAL A 148 -5.79 9.13 1.43
C VAL A 148 -6.11 7.68 1.79
N PRO A 149 -5.29 6.68 1.43
CA PRO A 149 -5.55 5.30 1.86
C PRO A 149 -5.66 5.15 3.38
N LEU A 150 -4.76 5.77 4.12
CA LEU A 150 -4.76 5.65 5.58
C LEU A 150 -5.98 6.32 6.22
N GLU A 151 -6.43 7.46 5.71
CA GLU A 151 -7.66 8.11 6.18
C GLU A 151 -8.88 7.23 5.92
N ARG A 152 -8.94 6.59 4.76
CA ARG A 152 -10.01 5.66 4.43
C ARG A 152 -10.00 4.41 5.30
N PHE A 153 -8.82 3.90 5.58
CA PHE A 153 -8.65 2.78 6.51
C PHE A 153 -9.20 3.12 7.90
N VAL A 154 -8.83 4.28 8.43
CA VAL A 154 -9.31 4.75 9.74
C VAL A 154 -10.84 4.88 9.73
N ALA A 155 -11.41 5.45 8.67
CA ALA A 155 -12.85 5.61 8.54
C ALA A 155 -13.56 4.25 8.48
N ALA A 156 -13.01 3.28 7.75
CA ALA A 156 -13.57 1.93 7.68
C ALA A 156 -13.51 1.23 9.03
N ALA A 157 -12.43 1.39 9.77
CA ALA A 157 -12.28 0.83 11.10
C ALA A 157 -13.34 1.40 12.08
N ALA A 158 -13.62 2.69 11.96
CA ALA A 158 -14.62 3.36 12.79
C ALA A 158 -16.06 2.95 12.43
N ALA A 159 -16.31 2.63 11.17
CA ALA A 159 -17.64 2.25 10.70
C ALA A 159 -18.02 0.82 11.14
N GLY A 160 -17.03 0.03 11.49
CA GLY A 160 -17.23 -1.29 12.04
C GLY A 160 -17.72 -2.31 11.13
#